data_3393a00d47065c1e6fdf84622c050e0b
#
_entry.id   3393a00d47065c1e6fdf84622c050e0b
#
_cell.length_a   1.000
_cell.length_b   1.000
_cell.length_c   1.000
_cell.angle_alpha   90.00
_cell.angle_beta   90.00
_cell.angle_gamma   90.00
#
_symmetry.space_group_name_H-M   'P 1'
#
loop_
_entity.id
_entity.type
_entity.pdbx_description
1 polymer ?
#
loop_
_entity_poly.entity_id
_entity_poly.type
_entity_poly.pdbx_seq_one_letter_code
_entity_poly.pdbx_strand_id
1 'polypeptide(L)'
;MYGQKNELNRNEEDRDLKGQKKKKKDDTPKQATKIDLGVVFLENAYRILKDNGRLGIVLSNSIASIDSHRIARQWLMNKMRIVAMFDMPANVFAETGVNTTIIVAYKPSDDELERLKEQNYEIFVRDIQKVGYEVKTSKRVKFFSPVYKINYETFETEIDQDGNPVLDEDFTQTITDFRNWCVGQEKTLQDLFIKVK
;
A
#
# COMPACT_ATOMS: atom_id res chain seq x y z
N MET A 1 23.86 -7.07 -35.19
CA MET A 1 24.00 -8.48 -35.71
C MET A 1 24.01 -9.37 -34.48
N TYR A 2 22.89 -9.99 -34.15
CA TYR A 2 22.84 -11.02 -33.11
C TYR A 2 23.15 -12.37 -33.76
N GLY A 3 24.23 -13.02 -33.30
CA GLY A 3 24.71 -14.27 -33.85
C GLY A 3 23.69 -15.39 -33.72
N GLN A 4 23.45 -16.07 -34.79
CA GLN A 4 22.71 -17.35 -34.81
C GLN A 4 23.46 -18.34 -33.94
N LYS A 5 22.89 -18.79 -32.83
CA LYS A 5 23.36 -19.96 -32.11
C LYS A 5 23.14 -21.21 -33.02
N ASN A 6 24.19 -21.91 -33.29
CA ASN A 6 24.18 -23.12 -34.11
C ASN A 6 23.14 -24.14 -33.58
N GLU A 7 22.29 -24.64 -34.45
CA GLU A 7 21.26 -25.65 -34.15
C GLU A 7 21.82 -26.94 -33.53
N LEU A 8 23.09 -27.24 -33.75
CA LEU A 8 23.78 -28.40 -33.18
C LEU A 8 23.96 -28.35 -31.67
N ASN A 9 24.11 -27.15 -31.08
CA ASN A 9 24.26 -27.00 -29.60
C ASN A 9 22.91 -27.03 -28.86
N ARG A 10 21.77 -26.87 -29.56
CA ARG A 10 20.45 -26.95 -28.91
C ARG A 10 20.02 -28.38 -28.60
N ASN A 11 20.56 -29.36 -29.30
CA ASN A 11 20.17 -30.77 -29.14
C ASN A 11 20.89 -31.49 -28.00
N GLU A 12 22.05 -30.98 -27.54
CA GLU A 12 22.78 -31.54 -26.40
C GLU A 12 22.31 -31.01 -25.04
N GLU A 13 21.90 -29.76 -24.99
CA GLU A 13 21.39 -29.15 -23.74
C GLU A 13 19.97 -29.66 -23.34
N ASP A 14 19.24 -30.27 -24.26
CA ASP A 14 17.88 -30.77 -24.06
C ASP A 14 17.80 -32.24 -23.57
N ARG A 15 18.93 -32.87 -23.30
CA ARG A 15 18.97 -34.29 -22.82
C ARG A 15 19.50 -34.37 -21.40
N ASP A 16 18.80 -35.09 -20.54
CA ASP A 16 19.31 -35.46 -19.22
C ASP A 16 20.36 -36.59 -19.35
N LEU A 17 21.07 -36.87 -18.26
CA LEU A 17 22.07 -37.94 -18.19
C LEU A 17 21.55 -39.35 -18.50
N LYS A 18 20.25 -39.55 -18.68
CA LYS A 18 19.60 -40.82 -19.05
C LYS A 18 19.05 -40.79 -20.47
N GLY A 19 19.34 -39.75 -21.25
CA GLY A 19 18.92 -39.65 -22.64
C GLY A 19 17.44 -39.35 -22.88
N GLN A 20 16.68 -38.98 -21.84
CA GLN A 20 15.29 -38.54 -21.99
C GLN A 20 15.21 -37.09 -22.43
N LYS A 21 14.38 -36.80 -23.45
CA LYS A 21 14.14 -35.38 -23.85
C LYS A 21 13.51 -34.60 -22.71
N LYS A 22 14.20 -33.57 -22.22
CA LYS A 22 13.57 -32.59 -21.33
C LYS A 22 12.36 -32.00 -22.04
N LYS A 23 11.20 -32.06 -21.39
CA LYS A 23 10.04 -31.33 -21.89
C LYS A 23 10.44 -29.86 -21.97
N LYS A 24 10.42 -29.28 -23.17
CA LYS A 24 10.56 -27.84 -23.36
C LYS A 24 9.56 -27.15 -22.42
N LYS A 25 10.04 -26.35 -21.49
CA LYS A 25 9.19 -25.40 -20.80
C LYS A 25 8.62 -24.50 -21.88
N ASP A 26 7.31 -24.51 -22.00
CA ASP A 26 6.59 -23.58 -22.87
C ASP A 26 6.84 -22.17 -22.34
N ASP A 27 7.75 -21.44 -22.99
CA ASP A 27 8.11 -20.06 -22.66
C ASP A 27 7.09 -19.05 -23.19
N THR A 28 5.91 -19.53 -23.63
CA THR A 28 4.78 -18.61 -23.84
C THR A 28 4.46 -17.95 -22.51
N PRO A 29 4.44 -16.61 -22.43
CA PRO A 29 4.06 -15.93 -21.21
C PRO A 29 2.67 -16.44 -20.83
N LYS A 30 2.59 -17.22 -19.75
CA LYS A 30 1.30 -17.64 -19.20
C LYS A 30 0.54 -16.37 -18.91
N GLN A 31 -0.45 -16.10 -19.74
CA GLN A 31 -1.37 -15.00 -19.54
C GLN A 31 -1.90 -15.13 -18.11
N ALA A 32 -1.67 -14.11 -17.29
CA ALA A 32 -2.11 -14.13 -15.90
C ALA A 32 -3.61 -14.40 -15.87
N THR A 33 -3.98 -15.62 -15.48
CA THR A 33 -5.37 -16.09 -15.48
C THR A 33 -6.18 -15.50 -14.31
N LYS A 34 -5.51 -14.75 -13.41
CA LYS A 34 -6.13 -14.08 -12.27
C LYS A 34 -5.59 -12.67 -12.17
N ILE A 35 -6.49 -11.69 -12.28
CA ILE A 35 -6.19 -10.29 -12.01
C ILE A 35 -6.43 -10.07 -10.52
N ASP A 36 -5.49 -9.41 -9.84
CA ASP A 36 -5.65 -9.00 -8.45
C ASP A 36 -6.75 -7.92 -8.36
N LEU A 37 -7.77 -8.17 -7.55
CA LEU A 37 -8.90 -7.25 -7.37
C LEU A 37 -8.46 -5.89 -6.82
N GLY A 38 -7.43 -5.83 -5.99
CA GLY A 38 -6.87 -4.58 -5.47
C GLY A 38 -6.36 -3.68 -6.59
N VAL A 39 -5.71 -4.27 -7.62
CA VAL A 39 -5.26 -3.52 -8.82
C VAL A 39 -6.46 -2.99 -9.61
N VAL A 40 -7.51 -3.81 -9.78
CA VAL A 40 -8.74 -3.39 -10.48
C VAL A 40 -9.43 -2.25 -9.73
N PHE A 41 -9.54 -2.34 -8.40
CA PHE A 41 -10.11 -1.27 -7.58
C PHE A 41 -9.30 0.02 -7.67
N LEU A 42 -7.96 -0.07 -7.67
CA LEU A 42 -7.07 1.08 -7.81
C LEU A 42 -7.28 1.78 -9.17
N GLU A 43 -7.35 1.03 -10.26
CA GLU A 43 -7.61 1.57 -11.60
C GLU A 43 -8.99 2.22 -11.69
N ASN A 44 -10.03 1.58 -11.16
CA ASN A 44 -11.38 2.11 -11.16
C ASN A 44 -11.47 3.40 -10.32
N ALA A 45 -10.83 3.44 -9.14
CA ALA A 45 -10.77 4.63 -8.32
C ALA A 45 -10.15 5.81 -9.08
N TYR A 46 -9.02 5.58 -9.79
CA TYR A 46 -8.41 6.61 -10.63
C TYR A 46 -9.36 7.11 -11.74
N ARG A 47 -10.09 6.21 -12.40
CA ARG A 47 -10.98 6.55 -13.52
C ARG A 47 -12.14 7.46 -13.11
N ILE A 48 -12.64 7.32 -11.89
CA ILE A 48 -13.77 8.13 -11.39
C ILE A 48 -13.31 9.46 -10.76
N LEU A 49 -12.02 9.63 -10.50
CA LEU A 49 -11.49 10.87 -9.94
C LEU A 49 -11.40 11.96 -11.03
N LYS A 50 -11.89 13.15 -10.69
CA LYS A 50 -11.58 14.38 -11.42
C LYS A 50 -10.19 14.89 -11.05
N ASP A 51 -9.68 15.84 -11.80
CA ASP A 51 -8.43 16.53 -11.48
C ASP A 51 -8.51 17.15 -10.08
N ASN A 52 -7.44 17.08 -9.33
CA ASN A 52 -7.34 17.38 -7.90
C ASN A 52 -8.27 16.52 -7.00
N GLY A 53 -8.85 15.45 -7.55
CA GLY A 53 -9.57 14.46 -6.76
C GLY A 53 -8.64 13.68 -5.85
N ARG A 54 -9.04 13.51 -4.58
CA ARG A 54 -8.26 12.78 -3.57
C ARG A 54 -8.65 11.30 -3.56
N LEU A 55 -7.65 10.44 -3.36
CA LEU A 55 -7.80 9.01 -3.15
C LEU A 55 -7.29 8.63 -1.76
N GLY A 56 -8.08 7.88 -1.01
CA GLY A 56 -7.63 7.09 0.12
C GLY A 56 -8.09 5.66 -0.10
N ILE A 57 -7.17 4.73 -0.21
CA ILE A 57 -7.49 3.32 -0.49
C ILE A 57 -6.69 2.40 0.41
N VAL A 58 -7.37 1.37 0.95
CA VAL A 58 -6.75 0.31 1.75
C VAL A 58 -6.58 -0.90 0.85
N LEU A 59 -5.35 -1.36 0.71
CA LEU A 59 -4.99 -2.50 -0.13
C LEU A 59 -4.16 -3.50 0.67
N SER A 60 -4.08 -4.74 0.20
CA SER A 60 -3.10 -5.69 0.73
C SER A 60 -1.69 -5.15 0.56
N ASN A 61 -0.84 -5.30 1.57
CA ASN A 61 0.58 -4.91 1.51
C ASN A 61 1.32 -5.55 0.31
N SER A 62 0.80 -6.63 -0.25
CA SER A 62 1.33 -7.24 -1.48
C SER A 62 1.48 -6.25 -2.64
N ILE A 63 0.60 -5.25 -2.73
CA ILE A 63 0.68 -4.19 -3.76
C ILE A 63 1.96 -3.37 -3.61
N ALA A 64 2.39 -3.07 -2.38
CA ALA A 64 3.60 -2.32 -2.11
C ALA A 64 4.88 -3.16 -2.26
N SER A 65 4.84 -4.47 -1.95
CA SER A 65 6.01 -5.30 -1.70
C SER A 65 6.32 -6.34 -2.79
N ILE A 66 5.34 -6.91 -3.50
CA ILE A 66 5.55 -8.05 -4.41
C ILE A 66 5.90 -7.59 -5.84
N ASP A 67 6.86 -8.29 -6.48
CA ASP A 67 7.29 -7.97 -7.84
C ASP A 67 6.18 -8.09 -8.89
N SER A 68 5.25 -9.02 -8.75
CA SER A 68 4.12 -9.16 -9.67
C SER A 68 3.27 -7.89 -9.80
N HIS A 69 3.27 -7.03 -8.78
CA HIS A 69 2.53 -5.76 -8.76
C HIS A 69 3.40 -4.54 -9.17
N ARG A 70 4.64 -4.75 -9.61
CA ARG A 70 5.53 -3.67 -10.05
C ARG A 70 4.89 -2.78 -11.11
N ILE A 71 4.21 -3.39 -12.09
CA ILE A 71 3.54 -2.64 -13.16
C ILE A 71 2.42 -1.75 -12.61
N ALA A 72 1.64 -2.26 -11.66
CA ALA A 72 0.59 -1.47 -11.01
C ALA A 72 1.16 -0.28 -10.21
N ARG A 73 2.28 -0.49 -9.49
CA ARG A 73 2.98 0.60 -8.79
C ARG A 73 3.52 1.66 -9.74
N GLN A 74 4.19 1.24 -10.83
CA GLN A 74 4.70 2.16 -11.85
C GLN A 74 3.56 2.95 -12.50
N TRP A 75 2.46 2.27 -12.81
CA TRP A 75 1.27 2.93 -13.36
C TRP A 75 0.70 3.97 -12.39
N LEU A 76 0.57 3.62 -11.10
CA LEU A 76 0.10 4.55 -10.06
C LEU A 76 0.99 5.80 -9.96
N MET A 77 2.31 5.62 -9.87
CA MET A 77 3.28 6.73 -9.82
C MET A 77 3.26 7.61 -11.08
N ASN A 78 2.96 7.03 -12.24
CA ASN A 78 2.88 7.76 -13.50
C ASN A 78 1.55 8.50 -13.70
N LYS A 79 0.55 8.25 -12.86
CA LYS A 79 -0.80 8.80 -13.01
C LYS A 79 -1.27 9.65 -11.84
N MET A 80 -0.66 9.46 -10.68
CA MET A 80 -1.10 10.11 -9.44
C MET A 80 0.11 10.64 -8.65
N ARG A 81 -0.12 11.70 -7.89
CA ARG A 81 0.79 12.16 -6.84
C ARG A 81 0.51 11.34 -5.58
N ILE A 82 1.40 10.44 -5.23
CA ILE A 82 1.31 9.70 -3.96
C ILE A 82 1.70 10.65 -2.83
N VAL A 83 0.83 10.83 -1.86
CA VAL A 83 1.00 11.77 -0.75
C VAL A 83 1.51 11.06 0.49
N ALA A 84 0.84 9.97 0.86
CA ALA A 84 1.23 9.20 2.04
C ALA A 84 0.99 7.72 1.86
N MET A 85 1.74 6.92 2.62
CA MET A 85 1.57 5.49 2.78
C MET A 85 1.62 5.15 4.27
N PHE A 86 0.62 4.39 4.74
CA PHE A 86 0.55 3.92 6.11
C PHE A 86 0.49 2.39 6.09
N ASP A 87 1.52 1.75 6.63
CA ASP A 87 1.50 0.32 6.82
C ASP A 87 0.74 -0.02 8.11
N MET A 88 -0.23 -0.91 7.98
CA MET A 88 -1.11 -1.30 9.08
C MET A 88 -0.68 -2.65 9.64
N PRO A 89 -0.80 -2.87 10.95
CA PRO A 89 -0.45 -4.14 11.57
C PRO A 89 -1.38 -5.26 11.09
N ALA A 90 -0.94 -6.52 11.30
CA ALA A 90 -1.79 -7.68 11.08
C ALA A 90 -3.03 -7.63 11.99
N ASN A 91 -4.09 -8.28 11.56
CA ASN A 91 -5.34 -8.40 12.35
C ASN A 91 -6.11 -7.08 12.60
N VAL A 92 -5.89 -6.05 11.80
CA VAL A 92 -6.73 -4.84 11.81
C VAL A 92 -8.18 -5.20 11.46
N PHE A 93 -8.38 -6.18 10.60
CA PHE A 93 -9.69 -6.70 10.23
C PHE A 93 -9.98 -8.02 10.93
N ALA A 94 -11.19 -8.17 11.49
CA ALA A 94 -11.56 -9.36 12.26
C ALA A 94 -11.47 -10.67 11.44
N GLU A 95 -11.73 -10.62 10.14
CA GLU A 95 -11.83 -11.81 9.29
C GLU A 95 -10.53 -12.22 8.61
N THR A 96 -9.49 -11.39 8.66
CA THR A 96 -8.22 -11.67 7.98
C THR A 96 -7.02 -11.18 8.79
N GLY A 97 -5.93 -11.97 8.76
CA GLY A 97 -4.62 -11.57 9.31
C GLY A 97 -3.69 -10.96 8.26
N VAL A 98 -4.23 -10.48 7.14
CA VAL A 98 -3.43 -9.88 6.07
C VAL A 98 -3.00 -8.47 6.47
N ASN A 99 -1.70 -8.19 6.35
CA ASN A 99 -1.19 -6.83 6.49
C ASN A 99 -1.71 -5.98 5.32
N THR A 100 -2.11 -4.76 5.64
CA THR A 100 -2.64 -3.82 4.66
C THR A 100 -1.85 -2.52 4.65
N THR A 101 -1.86 -1.85 3.51
CA THR A 101 -1.27 -0.52 3.35
C THR A 101 -2.38 0.45 2.93
N ILE A 102 -2.47 1.59 3.61
CA ILE A 102 -3.32 2.70 3.19
C ILE A 102 -2.49 3.59 2.26
N ILE A 103 -2.97 3.82 1.05
CA ILE A 103 -2.35 4.73 0.10
C ILE A 103 -3.21 5.98 0.01
N VAL A 104 -2.60 7.13 0.24
CA VAL A 104 -3.21 8.45 0.07
C VAL A 104 -2.56 9.12 -1.14
N ALA A 105 -3.37 9.56 -2.08
CA ALA A 105 -2.90 10.17 -3.32
C ALA A 105 -3.92 11.21 -3.84
N TYR A 106 -3.53 11.99 -4.85
CA TYR A 106 -4.47 12.77 -5.63
C TYR A 106 -4.15 12.68 -7.11
N LYS A 107 -5.13 12.97 -7.95
CA LYS A 107 -4.97 13.03 -9.40
C LYS A 107 -4.52 14.45 -9.77
N PRO A 108 -3.23 14.68 -10.13
CA PRO A 108 -2.76 15.98 -10.54
C PRO A 108 -3.35 16.37 -11.91
N SER A 109 -3.30 17.66 -12.25
CA SER A 109 -3.48 18.09 -13.64
C SER A 109 -2.33 17.60 -14.53
N ASP A 110 -2.53 17.58 -15.84
CA ASP A 110 -1.49 17.11 -16.76
C ASP A 110 -0.19 17.90 -16.63
N ASP A 111 -0.27 19.25 -16.51
CA ASP A 111 0.89 20.11 -16.33
C ASP A 111 1.63 19.84 -15.00
N GLU A 112 0.91 19.55 -13.94
CA GLU A 112 1.48 19.19 -12.64
C GLU A 112 2.11 17.80 -12.70
N LEU A 113 1.46 16.86 -13.37
CA LEU A 113 1.96 15.50 -13.53
C LEU A 113 3.32 15.47 -14.26
N GLU A 114 3.47 16.26 -15.33
CA GLU A 114 4.74 16.37 -16.05
C GLU A 114 5.85 16.94 -15.14
N ARG A 115 5.55 18.01 -14.39
CA ARG A 115 6.51 18.56 -13.41
C ARG A 115 6.91 17.54 -12.34
N LEU A 116 5.96 16.75 -11.82
CA LEU A 116 6.21 15.73 -10.82
C LEU A 116 7.07 14.58 -11.35
N LYS A 117 7.01 14.27 -12.64
CA LYS A 117 7.88 13.26 -13.27
C LYS A 117 9.34 13.71 -13.38
N GLU A 118 9.57 15.02 -13.55
CA GLU A 118 10.91 15.61 -13.66
C GLU A 118 11.55 15.85 -12.28
N GLN A 119 10.75 15.99 -11.25
CA GLN A 119 11.18 16.32 -9.90
C GLN A 119 11.00 15.11 -8.95
N ASN A 120 12.00 14.88 -8.10
CA ASN A 120 11.83 13.99 -6.97
C ASN A 120 10.93 14.67 -5.93
N TYR A 121 9.86 14.02 -5.53
CA TYR A 121 8.99 14.51 -4.47
C TYR A 121 9.02 13.57 -3.27
N GLU A 122 8.74 14.10 -2.11
CA GLU A 122 8.67 13.33 -0.86
C GLU A 122 7.31 12.67 -0.70
N ILE A 123 7.31 11.51 -0.04
CA ILE A 123 6.10 10.79 0.38
C ILE A 123 6.15 10.65 1.89
N PHE A 124 5.05 10.97 2.57
CA PHE A 124 4.93 10.69 3.99
C PHE A 124 4.70 9.20 4.22
N VAL A 125 5.59 8.55 4.97
CA VAL A 125 5.47 7.11 5.27
C VAL A 125 5.44 6.91 6.78
N ARG A 126 4.51 6.09 7.25
CA ARG A 126 4.39 5.74 8.65
C ARG A 126 3.98 4.26 8.80
N ASP A 127 4.65 3.59 9.71
CA ASP A 127 4.26 2.27 10.20
C ASP A 127 3.37 2.45 11.44
N ILE A 128 2.14 1.97 11.37
CA ILE A 128 1.16 2.02 12.46
C ILE A 128 1.29 0.73 13.25
N GLN A 129 1.68 0.84 14.52
CA GLN A 129 1.85 -0.30 15.41
C GLN A 129 0.60 -0.55 16.27
N LYS A 130 -0.08 0.53 16.66
CA LYS A 130 -1.19 0.52 17.58
C LYS A 130 -2.44 1.13 16.95
N VAL A 131 -3.53 0.38 17.00
CA VAL A 131 -4.81 0.78 16.38
C VAL A 131 -5.90 1.09 17.41
N GLY A 132 -5.60 1.02 18.70
CA GLY A 132 -6.55 1.29 19.78
C GLY A 132 -7.52 0.15 20.09
N TYR A 133 -7.38 -0.99 19.45
CA TYR A 133 -8.19 -2.18 19.71
C TYR A 133 -7.44 -3.46 19.36
N GLU A 134 -7.96 -4.56 19.88
CA GLU A 134 -7.56 -5.91 19.51
C GLU A 134 -8.79 -6.74 19.09
N VAL A 135 -8.58 -7.75 18.24
CA VAL A 135 -9.64 -8.68 17.84
C VAL A 135 -9.66 -9.84 18.81
N LYS A 136 -10.75 -9.98 19.56
CA LYS A 136 -11.01 -11.11 20.48
C LYS A 136 -12.04 -12.06 19.90
N THR A 137 -11.99 -13.32 20.33
CA THR A 137 -12.96 -14.35 19.95
C THR A 137 -13.65 -14.88 21.19
N SER A 138 -14.99 -14.82 21.20
CA SER A 138 -15.81 -15.47 22.23
C SER A 138 -16.93 -16.26 21.55
N LYS A 139 -17.12 -17.52 21.96
CA LYS A 139 -18.14 -18.42 21.40
C LYS A 139 -18.15 -18.47 19.85
N ARG A 140 -16.96 -18.45 19.23
CA ARG A 140 -16.74 -18.43 17.77
C ARG A 140 -17.15 -17.10 17.09
N VAL A 141 -17.52 -16.08 17.84
CA VAL A 141 -17.78 -14.73 17.31
C VAL A 141 -16.57 -13.85 17.59
N LYS A 142 -16.09 -13.18 16.55
CA LYS A 142 -15.02 -12.20 16.65
C LYS A 142 -15.59 -10.82 16.96
N PHE A 143 -14.92 -10.06 17.81
CA PHE A 143 -15.31 -8.70 18.16
C PHE A 143 -14.09 -7.84 18.43
N PHE A 144 -14.24 -6.55 18.28
CA PHE A 144 -13.20 -5.57 18.58
C PHE A 144 -13.28 -5.17 20.05
N SER A 145 -12.16 -5.31 20.76
CA SER A 145 -12.03 -4.92 22.18
C SER A 145 -11.10 -3.72 22.25
N PRO A 146 -11.52 -2.58 22.83
CA PRO A 146 -10.64 -1.41 22.94
C PRO A 146 -9.42 -1.73 23.81
N VAL A 147 -8.29 -1.12 23.45
CA VAL A 147 -7.05 -1.15 24.21
C VAL A 147 -6.75 0.29 24.65
N TYR A 148 -6.56 0.47 25.94
CA TYR A 148 -6.33 1.80 26.52
C TYR A 148 -4.86 1.97 26.92
N LYS A 149 -4.38 3.20 26.91
CA LYS A 149 -3.06 3.56 27.44
C LYS A 149 -3.03 3.34 28.96
N ILE A 150 -1.92 2.79 29.41
CA ILE A 150 -1.67 2.53 30.84
C ILE A 150 -0.48 3.39 31.26
N ASN A 151 -0.63 4.13 32.33
CA ASN A 151 0.47 4.76 33.01
C ASN A 151 1.32 3.65 33.69
N TYR A 152 2.57 3.49 33.26
CA TYR A 152 3.44 2.42 33.74
C TYR A 152 3.95 2.62 35.17
N GLU A 153 3.79 3.82 35.76
CA GLU A 153 4.16 4.11 37.16
C GLU A 153 3.01 3.74 38.12
N THR A 154 1.76 4.05 37.75
CA THR A 154 0.58 3.82 38.59
C THR A 154 -0.19 2.57 38.22
N PHE A 155 0.05 2.00 37.02
CA PHE A 155 -0.71 0.89 36.41
C PHE A 155 -2.19 1.21 36.21
N GLU A 156 -2.55 2.49 36.18
CA GLU A 156 -3.91 2.96 35.93
C GLU A 156 -4.08 3.32 34.45
N THR A 157 -5.32 3.23 33.96
CA THR A 157 -5.67 3.70 32.61
C THR A 157 -5.55 5.23 32.55
N GLU A 158 -4.89 5.73 31.51
CA GLU A 158 -4.82 7.17 31.23
C GLU A 158 -6.22 7.70 30.87
N ILE A 159 -6.56 8.87 31.42
CA ILE A 159 -7.84 9.54 31.22
C ILE A 159 -7.59 10.89 30.56
N ASP A 160 -8.40 11.25 29.57
CA ASP A 160 -8.38 12.55 28.93
C ASP A 160 -9.01 13.66 29.80
N GLN A 161 -9.04 14.90 29.26
CA GLN A 161 -9.58 16.05 29.95
C GLN A 161 -11.09 15.96 30.25
N ASP A 162 -11.80 15.12 29.46
CA ASP A 162 -13.24 14.90 29.58
C ASP A 162 -13.58 13.70 30.50
N GLY A 163 -12.56 13.03 31.04
CA GLY A 163 -12.71 11.86 31.92
C GLY A 163 -12.86 10.54 31.15
N ASN A 164 -12.58 10.48 29.85
CA ASN A 164 -12.67 9.25 29.07
C ASN A 164 -11.33 8.52 29.04
N PRO A 165 -11.33 7.17 29.01
CA PRO A 165 -10.12 6.38 28.82
C PRO A 165 -9.46 6.68 27.46
N VAL A 166 -8.15 6.94 27.47
CA VAL A 166 -7.37 7.22 26.26
C VAL A 166 -7.04 5.91 25.54
N LEU A 167 -7.40 5.82 24.26
CA LEU A 167 -7.05 4.66 23.43
C LEU A 167 -5.54 4.58 23.17
N ASP A 168 -4.98 3.37 23.22
CA ASP A 168 -3.58 3.13 22.87
C ASP A 168 -3.47 2.96 21.34
N GLU A 169 -3.33 4.10 20.64
CA GLU A 169 -3.33 4.19 19.18
C GLU A 169 -2.28 5.20 18.68
N ASP A 170 -1.87 5.04 17.42
CA ASP A 170 -0.86 5.89 16.79
C ASP A 170 -1.47 6.95 15.85
N PHE A 171 -2.78 6.91 15.60
CA PHE A 171 -3.42 7.74 14.55
C PHE A 171 -3.42 9.22 14.89
N THR A 172 -3.71 9.59 16.14
CA THR A 172 -3.75 11.00 16.58
C THR A 172 -2.40 11.69 16.35
N GLN A 173 -1.31 11.04 16.75
CA GLN A 173 0.04 11.57 16.53
C GLN A 173 0.39 11.57 15.04
N THR A 174 0.06 10.49 14.33
CA THR A 174 0.31 10.36 12.90
C THR A 174 -0.39 11.43 12.08
N ILE A 175 -1.66 11.78 12.41
CA ILE A 175 -2.41 12.85 11.74
C ILE A 175 -1.74 14.20 12.01
N THR A 176 -1.27 14.43 13.22
CA THR A 176 -0.56 15.67 13.59
C THR A 176 0.75 15.79 12.80
N ASP A 177 1.55 14.74 12.76
CA ASP A 177 2.81 14.70 12.03
C ASP A 177 2.58 14.87 10.52
N PHE A 178 1.57 14.20 9.96
CA PHE A 178 1.19 14.31 8.56
C PHE A 178 0.80 15.75 8.19
N ARG A 179 -0.03 16.41 9.00
CA ARG A 179 -0.42 17.79 8.76
C ARG A 179 0.77 18.74 8.82
N ASN A 180 1.67 18.55 9.79
CA ASN A 180 2.89 19.35 9.90
C ASN A 180 3.80 19.15 8.68
N TRP A 181 3.96 17.91 8.22
CA TRP A 181 4.70 17.60 7.00
C TRP A 181 4.09 18.25 5.76
N CYS A 182 2.75 18.25 5.62
CA CYS A 182 2.06 18.87 4.51
C CYS A 182 2.34 20.37 4.38
N VAL A 183 2.60 21.08 5.47
CA VAL A 183 2.92 22.54 5.46
C VAL A 183 4.17 22.84 4.64
N GLY A 184 5.13 21.91 4.59
CA GLY A 184 6.37 22.05 3.81
C GLY A 184 6.25 21.64 2.34
N GLN A 185 5.10 21.15 1.90
CA GLN A 185 4.91 20.59 0.56
C GLN A 185 4.33 21.60 -0.45
N GLU A 186 4.09 21.15 -1.69
CA GLU A 186 3.54 21.94 -2.76
C GLU A 186 2.18 22.55 -2.39
N LYS A 187 1.88 23.72 -2.94
CA LYS A 187 0.63 24.44 -2.65
C LYS A 187 -0.62 23.59 -2.93
N THR A 188 -0.64 22.85 -4.03
CA THR A 188 -1.77 21.96 -4.37
C THR A 188 -2.02 20.95 -3.25
N LEU A 189 -0.96 20.32 -2.73
CA LEU A 189 -1.05 19.36 -1.64
C LEU A 189 -1.57 20.02 -0.36
N GLN A 190 -1.06 21.21 -0.01
CA GLN A 190 -1.54 21.96 1.14
C GLN A 190 -3.03 22.31 1.02
N ASP A 191 -3.46 22.78 -0.16
CA ASP A 191 -4.86 23.15 -0.40
C ASP A 191 -5.80 21.93 -0.32
N LEU A 192 -5.32 20.75 -0.70
CA LEU A 192 -6.11 19.51 -0.69
C LEU A 192 -6.16 18.83 0.69
N PHE A 193 -5.11 18.90 1.50
CA PHE A 193 -4.99 18.08 2.71
C PHE A 193 -4.93 18.86 4.01
N ILE A 194 -4.67 20.18 3.99
CA ILE A 194 -4.66 21.01 5.19
C ILE A 194 -5.90 21.90 5.26
N LYS A 195 -6.25 22.58 4.15
CA LYS A 195 -7.39 23.49 4.12
C LYS A 195 -8.68 22.69 3.94
N VAL A 196 -9.27 22.27 5.03
CA VAL A 196 -10.67 21.83 5.04
C VAL A 196 -11.52 23.08 4.88
N LYS A 197 -12.20 23.20 3.73
CA LYS A 197 -13.24 24.21 3.53
C LYS A 197 -14.51 23.78 4.25
#